data_48445c75a8f038f30d43ba26aa96feb2
#
_entry.id   48445c75a8f038f30d43ba26aa96feb2
#
_cell.length_a   1.000
_cell.length_b   1.000
_cell.length_c   1.000
_cell.angle_alpha   90.00
_cell.angle_beta   90.00
_cell.angle_gamma   90.00
#
_symmetry.space_group_name_H-M   'P 1'
#
loop_
_entity.id
_entity.type
_entity.pdbx_description
1 polymer ?
#
loop_
_entity_poly.entity_id
_entity_poly.type
_entity_poly.pdbx_seq_one_letter_code
_entity_poly.pdbx_strand_id
1 'polypeptide(L)'
;MRINCAGESGIVYRILIVDDEKIERTGLRLLLGKMDQKFEITEAVNGKEALEWLSCNRADILVTDIRMPFVDGLELVEQAARLYPDMKAMVFSGYGEFEYARRAMRFGVEEYILKPVNPTEFQNAIKKIIRVLEESKQEKSRRQTEGSLFKEYILNAIFNGTDAGELEKRAAGIYPMDFLNSYRRLMLLEVSGDFFENKSSQLLGGLKLAGLNADYLNVSPQQGILLFKSESDEWKETARRVLEILEEFGGKDAKCYVAVSSSLKNRSQLAERCRETELL
;
A
#
# COMPACT_ATOMS: atom_id res chain seq x y z
N MET A 1 -2.17 -11.23 -8.01
CA MET A 1 -3.63 -11.19 -7.80
C MET A 1 -4.26 -12.16 -8.78
N ARG A 2 -4.62 -13.38 -8.33
CA ARG A 2 -5.37 -14.33 -9.17
C ARG A 2 -6.85 -14.12 -8.87
N ILE A 3 -7.60 -13.66 -9.85
CA ILE A 3 -9.05 -13.55 -9.79
C ILE A 3 -9.60 -14.95 -10.05
N ASN A 4 -10.20 -15.56 -9.04
CA ASN A 4 -10.96 -16.79 -9.20
C ASN A 4 -12.41 -16.38 -9.46
N CYS A 5 -12.94 -16.73 -10.63
CA CYS A 5 -14.32 -16.45 -11.01
C CYS A 5 -15.27 -17.43 -10.30
N ALA A 6 -15.60 -17.15 -9.05
CA ALA A 6 -16.78 -17.64 -8.34
C ALA A 6 -17.07 -16.67 -7.21
N GLY A 7 -18.19 -15.99 -7.24
CA GLY A 7 -18.54 -14.86 -6.41
C GLY A 7 -18.63 -15.17 -4.91
N GLU A 8 -17.58 -14.86 -4.23
CA GLU A 8 -17.50 -14.46 -2.83
C GLU A 8 -16.08 -13.93 -2.61
N SER A 9 -15.89 -12.60 -2.66
CA SER A 9 -14.63 -11.94 -2.39
C SER A 9 -14.35 -11.86 -0.88
N GLY A 10 -14.11 -13.02 -0.25
CA GLY A 10 -13.64 -13.07 1.12
C GLY A 10 -12.13 -12.75 1.16
N ILE A 11 -11.72 -11.91 2.11
CA ILE A 11 -10.30 -11.66 2.40
C ILE A 11 -9.68 -12.99 2.83
N VAL A 12 -8.52 -13.35 2.22
CA VAL A 12 -7.73 -14.53 2.60
C VAL A 12 -6.54 -14.05 3.43
N TYR A 13 -6.40 -14.58 4.64
CA TYR A 13 -5.28 -14.28 5.55
C TYR A 13 -4.21 -15.37 5.44
N ARG A 14 -2.95 -14.97 5.27
CA ARG A 14 -1.80 -15.88 5.24
C ARG A 14 -1.28 -16.09 6.64
N ILE A 15 -1.32 -17.34 7.10
CA ILE A 15 -0.86 -17.73 8.43
C ILE A 15 0.36 -18.63 8.31
N LEU A 16 1.43 -18.29 9.02
CA LEU A 16 2.60 -19.16 9.23
C LEU A 16 2.51 -19.76 10.63
N ILE A 17 2.37 -21.09 10.72
CA ILE A 17 2.37 -21.85 11.96
C ILE A 17 3.76 -22.45 12.16
N VAL A 18 4.36 -22.21 13.31
CA VAL A 18 5.72 -22.70 13.62
C VAL A 18 5.72 -23.41 14.97
N ASP A 19 6.00 -24.70 14.95
CA ASP A 19 6.07 -25.56 16.14
C ASP A 19 6.87 -26.81 15.73
N ASP A 20 7.73 -27.36 16.57
CA ASP A 20 8.49 -28.57 16.27
C ASP A 20 7.63 -29.84 16.37
N GLU A 21 6.52 -29.78 17.10
CA GLU A 21 5.58 -30.88 17.26
C GLU A 21 4.51 -30.90 16.13
N LYS A 22 4.57 -31.91 15.25
CA LYS A 22 3.60 -32.06 14.16
C LYS A 22 2.14 -32.13 14.63
N ILE A 23 1.90 -32.72 15.80
CA ILE A 23 0.55 -32.88 16.34
C ILE A 23 -0.06 -31.53 16.70
N GLU A 24 0.75 -30.62 17.25
CA GLU A 24 0.34 -29.26 17.59
C GLU A 24 -0.01 -28.46 16.33
N ARG A 25 0.87 -28.47 15.30
CA ARG A 25 0.58 -27.80 14.01
C ARG A 25 -0.71 -28.31 13.37
N THR A 26 -0.91 -29.65 13.40
CA THR A 26 -2.15 -30.26 12.87
C THR A 26 -3.38 -29.80 13.66
N GLY A 27 -3.29 -29.74 14.99
CA GLY A 27 -4.34 -29.26 15.86
C GLY A 27 -4.74 -27.81 15.56
N LEU A 28 -3.75 -26.92 15.45
CA LEU A 28 -3.97 -25.51 15.11
C LEU A 28 -4.61 -25.33 13.71
N ARG A 29 -4.14 -26.10 12.72
CA ARG A 29 -4.74 -26.11 11.37
C ARG A 29 -6.22 -26.53 11.42
N LEU A 30 -6.56 -27.53 12.20
CA LEU A 30 -7.95 -27.98 12.37
C LEU A 30 -8.82 -26.91 13.05
N LEU A 31 -8.29 -26.18 14.03
CA LEU A 31 -9.00 -25.08 14.70
C LEU A 31 -9.25 -23.92 13.74
N LEU A 32 -8.28 -23.55 12.91
CA LEU A 32 -8.43 -22.53 11.87
C LEU A 32 -9.45 -22.97 10.81
N GLY A 33 -9.45 -24.24 10.41
CA GLY A 33 -10.40 -24.78 9.42
C GLY A 33 -11.86 -24.80 9.89
N LYS A 34 -12.13 -24.60 11.19
CA LYS A 34 -13.48 -24.47 11.75
C LYS A 34 -13.98 -23.03 11.83
N MET A 35 -13.17 -22.07 11.43
CA MET A 35 -13.53 -20.65 11.43
C MET A 35 -14.13 -20.25 10.06
N ASP A 36 -14.99 -19.25 10.05
CA ASP A 36 -15.64 -18.77 8.82
C ASP A 36 -14.68 -18.00 7.88
N GLN A 37 -13.55 -17.53 8.43
CA GLN A 37 -12.53 -16.82 7.67
C GLN A 37 -11.74 -17.78 6.77
N LYS A 38 -11.30 -17.30 5.61
CA LYS A 38 -10.43 -18.06 4.71
C LYS A 38 -8.96 -17.84 5.05
N PHE A 39 -8.23 -18.94 5.23
CA PHE A 39 -6.82 -18.93 5.56
C PHE A 39 -5.98 -19.68 4.52
N GLU A 40 -4.86 -19.09 4.15
CA GLU A 40 -3.76 -19.76 3.47
C GLU A 40 -2.71 -20.11 4.54
N ILE A 41 -2.58 -21.40 4.86
CA ILE A 41 -1.78 -21.87 5.99
C ILE A 41 -0.49 -22.50 5.49
N THR A 42 0.63 -21.95 5.94
CA THR A 42 1.97 -22.53 5.79
C THR A 42 2.48 -23.02 7.15
N GLU A 43 3.22 -24.11 7.16
CA GLU A 43 3.82 -24.69 8.37
C GLU A 43 5.35 -24.67 8.27
N ALA A 44 6.02 -24.44 9.40
CA ALA A 44 7.46 -24.63 9.57
C ALA A 44 7.73 -25.41 10.86
N VAL A 45 8.79 -26.20 10.88
CA VAL A 45 9.10 -27.09 12.01
C VAL A 45 10.02 -26.46 13.06
N ASN A 46 10.56 -25.27 12.79
CA ASN A 46 11.37 -24.47 13.72
C ASN A 46 11.51 -23.02 13.22
N GLY A 47 12.07 -22.16 14.08
CA GLY A 47 12.21 -20.75 13.74
C GLY A 47 13.16 -20.48 12.57
N LYS A 48 14.18 -21.34 12.34
CA LYS A 48 15.11 -21.19 11.21
C LYS A 48 14.39 -21.38 9.87
N GLU A 49 13.63 -22.46 9.71
CA GLU A 49 12.82 -22.73 8.52
C GLU A 49 11.78 -21.63 8.28
N ALA A 50 11.17 -21.13 9.36
CA ALA A 50 10.23 -20.01 9.29
C ALA A 50 10.89 -18.73 8.74
N LEU A 51 12.09 -18.37 9.18
CA LEU A 51 12.83 -17.21 8.70
C LEU A 51 13.28 -17.39 7.23
N GLU A 52 13.74 -18.59 6.85
CA GLU A 52 14.05 -18.90 5.47
C GLU A 52 12.83 -18.72 4.56
N TRP A 53 11.67 -19.20 4.98
CA TRP A 53 10.43 -19.02 4.24
C TRP A 53 10.01 -17.53 4.17
N LEU A 54 10.10 -16.80 5.28
CA LEU A 54 9.79 -15.37 5.35
C LEU A 54 10.73 -14.52 4.50
N SER A 55 11.93 -14.96 4.19
CA SER A 55 12.84 -14.21 3.32
C SER A 55 12.32 -14.03 1.89
N CYS A 56 11.46 -14.96 1.41
CA CYS A 56 10.88 -14.95 0.06
C CYS A 56 9.35 -14.77 0.05
N ASN A 57 8.69 -14.92 1.20
CA ASN A 57 7.24 -14.92 1.31
C ASN A 57 6.77 -13.99 2.42
N ARG A 58 5.47 -13.66 2.42
CA ARG A 58 4.85 -12.83 3.46
C ARG A 58 3.75 -13.60 4.15
N ALA A 59 3.67 -13.47 5.47
CA ALA A 59 2.52 -13.85 6.27
C ALA A 59 1.83 -12.60 6.84
N ASP A 60 0.52 -12.70 7.07
CA ASP A 60 -0.24 -11.68 7.77
C ASP A 60 -0.24 -11.96 9.28
N ILE A 61 -0.19 -13.26 9.65
CA ILE A 61 -0.20 -13.75 11.03
C ILE A 61 0.91 -14.80 11.19
N LEU A 62 1.74 -14.63 12.21
CA LEU A 62 2.70 -15.63 12.69
C LEU A 62 2.14 -16.26 13.98
N VAL A 63 2.07 -17.57 14.00
CA VAL A 63 1.66 -18.37 15.16
C VAL A 63 2.81 -19.28 15.51
N THR A 64 3.46 -19.10 16.67
CA THR A 64 4.69 -19.84 17.01
C THR A 64 4.68 -20.37 18.44
N ASP A 65 5.26 -21.58 18.63
CA ASP A 65 5.69 -22.00 19.96
C ASP A 65 6.95 -21.20 20.39
N ILE A 66 7.18 -21.09 21.68
CA ILE A 66 8.41 -20.46 22.22
C ILE A 66 9.59 -21.41 22.15
N ARG A 67 9.40 -22.65 22.62
CA ARG A 67 10.52 -23.60 22.77
C ARG A 67 10.67 -24.47 21.53
N MET A 68 11.54 -24.06 20.67
CA MET A 68 11.88 -24.81 19.46
C MET A 68 13.40 -24.89 19.28
N PRO A 69 13.91 -25.92 18.59
CA PRO A 69 15.33 -26.03 18.27
C PRO A 69 15.79 -24.92 17.30
N PHE A 70 17.08 -24.57 17.39
CA PHE A 70 17.82 -23.60 16.56
C PHE A 70 17.46 -22.14 16.84
N VAL A 71 16.27 -21.68 16.49
CA VAL A 71 15.76 -20.34 16.71
C VAL A 71 14.48 -20.46 17.52
N ASP A 72 14.47 -19.90 18.73
CA ASP A 72 13.27 -19.90 19.57
C ASP A 72 12.17 -18.96 19.03
N GLY A 73 10.93 -19.16 19.49
CA GLY A 73 9.79 -18.40 18.97
C GLY A 73 9.86 -16.92 19.27
N LEU A 74 10.49 -16.48 20.36
CA LEU A 74 10.64 -15.05 20.66
C LEU A 74 11.70 -14.40 19.79
N GLU A 75 12.78 -15.08 19.52
CA GLU A 75 13.80 -14.66 18.57
C GLU A 75 13.22 -14.59 17.14
N LEU A 76 12.42 -15.60 16.76
CA LEU A 76 11.67 -15.60 15.50
C LEU A 76 10.77 -14.36 15.37
N VAL A 77 9.95 -14.08 16.38
CA VAL A 77 9.06 -12.91 16.39
C VAL A 77 9.85 -11.60 16.26
N GLU A 78 10.95 -11.45 16.99
CA GLU A 78 11.80 -10.25 16.91
C GLU A 78 12.35 -10.03 15.50
N GLN A 79 12.89 -11.08 14.87
CA GLN A 79 13.44 -10.98 13.52
C GLN A 79 12.33 -10.74 12.48
N ALA A 80 11.21 -11.43 12.61
CA ALA A 80 10.08 -11.31 11.72
C ALA A 80 9.41 -9.92 11.80
N ALA A 81 9.30 -9.33 12.99
CA ALA A 81 8.79 -7.96 13.16
C ALA A 81 9.67 -6.88 12.48
N ARG A 82 10.98 -7.11 12.42
CA ARG A 82 11.89 -6.23 11.66
C ARG A 82 11.70 -6.33 10.15
N LEU A 83 11.43 -7.54 9.64
CA LEU A 83 11.19 -7.79 8.21
C LEU A 83 9.80 -7.31 7.78
N TYR A 84 8.80 -7.53 8.62
CA TYR A 84 7.38 -7.28 8.33
C TYR A 84 6.68 -6.61 9.51
N PRO A 85 6.80 -5.29 9.68
CA PRO A 85 6.22 -4.56 10.82
C PRO A 85 4.68 -4.65 10.91
N ASP A 86 4.03 -5.00 9.81
CA ASP A 86 2.57 -5.14 9.75
C ASP A 86 2.07 -6.53 10.13
N MET A 87 2.96 -7.52 10.14
CA MET A 87 2.63 -8.88 10.51
C MET A 87 2.31 -8.94 12.01
N LYS A 88 1.26 -9.65 12.37
CA LYS A 88 0.86 -9.85 13.76
C LYS A 88 1.31 -11.21 14.26
N ALA A 89 1.81 -11.26 15.48
CA ALA A 89 2.31 -12.48 16.08
C ALA A 89 1.45 -12.94 17.25
N MET A 90 1.26 -14.25 17.33
CA MET A 90 0.70 -15.00 18.45
C MET A 90 1.71 -16.03 18.91
N VAL A 91 1.88 -16.15 20.22
CA VAL A 91 2.85 -17.07 20.82
C VAL A 91 2.14 -18.07 21.73
N PHE A 92 2.54 -19.33 21.60
CA PHE A 92 2.14 -20.40 22.52
C PHE A 92 3.28 -20.74 23.49
N SER A 93 2.92 -21.10 24.72
CA SER A 93 3.90 -21.54 25.70
C SER A 93 3.32 -22.66 26.60
N GLY A 94 4.09 -23.70 26.78
CA GLY A 94 3.78 -24.77 27.77
C GLY A 94 4.03 -24.34 29.22
N TYR A 95 4.63 -23.17 29.42
CA TYR A 95 5.01 -22.68 30.75
C TYR A 95 4.55 -21.25 30.96
N GLY A 96 3.87 -21.02 32.06
CA GLY A 96 3.45 -19.68 32.50
C GLY A 96 4.61 -18.84 33.04
N GLU A 97 5.78 -18.85 32.38
CA GLU A 97 6.90 -18.05 32.81
C GLU A 97 6.69 -16.60 32.45
N PHE A 98 6.50 -15.77 33.43
CA PHE A 98 6.27 -14.32 33.32
C PHE A 98 7.33 -13.61 32.45
N GLU A 99 8.57 -14.08 32.48
CA GLU A 99 9.64 -13.52 31.68
C GLU A 99 9.44 -13.68 30.16
N TYR A 100 8.89 -14.81 29.72
CA TYR A 100 8.58 -15.01 28.28
C TYR A 100 7.43 -14.11 27.84
N ALA A 101 6.36 -14.02 28.64
CA ALA A 101 5.27 -13.11 28.33
C ALA A 101 5.72 -11.64 28.26
N ARG A 102 6.59 -11.20 29.20
CA ARG A 102 7.15 -9.86 29.22
C ARG A 102 8.04 -9.57 27.98
N ARG A 103 8.84 -10.55 27.56
CA ARG A 103 9.66 -10.44 26.34
C ARG A 103 8.78 -10.39 25.09
N ALA A 104 7.79 -11.26 24.98
CA ALA A 104 6.83 -11.30 23.89
C ALA A 104 6.14 -9.93 23.67
N MET A 105 5.66 -9.31 24.75
CA MET A 105 5.04 -7.97 24.68
C MET A 105 5.99 -6.88 24.16
N ARG A 106 7.29 -6.95 24.44
CA ARG A 106 8.27 -5.98 23.93
C ARG A 106 8.46 -6.07 22.41
N PHE A 107 8.23 -7.24 21.83
CA PHE A 107 8.34 -7.48 20.39
C PHE A 107 7.02 -7.33 19.65
N GLY A 108 5.98 -6.83 20.32
CA GLY A 108 4.69 -6.56 19.68
C GLY A 108 3.85 -7.81 19.42
N VAL A 109 3.99 -8.84 20.25
CA VAL A 109 3.10 -10.00 20.23
C VAL A 109 1.70 -9.55 20.63
N GLU A 110 0.73 -9.84 19.78
CA GLU A 110 -0.68 -9.45 20.01
C GLU A 110 -1.37 -10.38 21.03
N GLU A 111 -1.01 -11.67 21.02
CA GLU A 111 -1.63 -12.67 21.88
C GLU A 111 -0.59 -13.69 22.38
N TYR A 112 -0.74 -14.04 23.66
CA TYR A 112 0.06 -15.05 24.34
C TYR A 112 -0.86 -16.10 24.95
N ILE A 113 -0.78 -17.35 24.50
CA ILE A 113 -1.68 -18.43 24.92
C ILE A 113 -0.89 -19.53 25.63
N LEU A 114 -1.42 -20.02 26.76
CA LEU A 114 -0.84 -21.15 27.46
C LEU A 114 -1.30 -22.48 26.86
N LYS A 115 -0.38 -23.43 26.75
CA LYS A 115 -0.70 -24.84 26.45
C LYS A 115 -1.21 -25.55 27.73
N PRO A 116 -2.21 -26.43 27.65
CA PRO A 116 -2.89 -26.92 26.45
C PRO A 116 -3.82 -25.89 25.84
N VAL A 117 -3.80 -25.76 24.51
CA VAL A 117 -4.56 -24.75 23.79
C VAL A 117 -6.07 -24.98 23.91
N ASN A 118 -6.78 -24.01 24.49
CA ASN A 118 -8.22 -24.01 24.50
C ASN A 118 -8.76 -23.57 23.12
N PRO A 119 -9.58 -24.39 22.43
CA PRO A 119 -10.09 -24.06 21.09
C PRO A 119 -10.81 -22.71 21.00
N THR A 120 -11.64 -22.39 22.01
CA THR A 120 -12.39 -21.13 22.05
C THR A 120 -11.48 -19.93 22.26
N GLU A 121 -10.49 -20.05 23.15
CA GLU A 121 -9.50 -19.01 23.41
C GLU A 121 -8.67 -18.72 22.16
N PHE A 122 -8.18 -19.77 21.48
CA PHE A 122 -7.45 -19.65 20.23
C PHE A 122 -8.25 -18.93 19.15
N GLN A 123 -9.49 -19.36 18.90
CA GLN A 123 -10.33 -18.75 17.90
C GLN A 123 -10.64 -17.27 18.21
N ASN A 124 -10.86 -16.93 19.48
CA ASN A 124 -11.08 -15.55 19.90
C ASN A 124 -9.82 -14.69 19.68
N ALA A 125 -8.65 -15.23 19.99
CA ALA A 125 -7.37 -14.55 19.77
C ALA A 125 -7.13 -14.30 18.27
N ILE A 126 -7.37 -15.30 17.41
CA ILE A 126 -7.27 -15.11 15.94
C ILE A 126 -8.26 -14.03 15.45
N LYS A 127 -9.52 -14.04 15.92
CA LYS A 127 -10.51 -13.00 15.56
C LYS A 127 -10.05 -11.61 15.99
N LYS A 128 -9.44 -11.48 17.18
CA LYS A 128 -8.89 -10.20 17.65
C LYS A 128 -7.75 -9.72 16.77
N ILE A 129 -6.82 -10.62 16.41
CA ILE A 129 -5.70 -10.31 15.49
C ILE A 129 -6.22 -9.85 14.12
N ILE A 130 -7.21 -10.54 13.56
CA ILE A 130 -7.84 -10.16 12.28
C ILE A 130 -8.42 -8.75 12.38
N ARG A 131 -9.14 -8.43 13.46
CA ARG A 131 -9.69 -7.09 13.66
C ARG A 131 -8.59 -6.01 13.69
N VAL A 132 -7.49 -6.25 14.40
CA VAL A 132 -6.35 -5.32 14.45
C VAL A 132 -5.72 -5.13 13.05
N LEU A 133 -5.60 -6.21 12.26
CA LEU A 133 -5.10 -6.15 10.88
C LEU A 133 -6.04 -5.33 9.98
N GLU A 134 -7.35 -5.51 10.11
CA GLU A 134 -8.35 -4.77 9.35
C GLU A 134 -8.35 -3.28 9.71
N GLU A 135 -8.35 -2.96 11.00
CA GLU A 135 -8.28 -1.58 11.50
C GLU A 135 -7.01 -0.87 10.97
N SER A 136 -5.87 -1.55 11.04
CA SER A 136 -4.60 -1.02 10.51
C SER A 136 -4.63 -0.80 9.00
N LYS A 137 -5.23 -1.71 8.23
CA LYS A 137 -5.41 -1.58 6.78
C LYS A 137 -6.34 -0.41 6.44
N GLN A 138 -7.45 -0.28 7.16
CA GLN A 138 -8.40 0.82 6.97
C GLN A 138 -7.77 2.18 7.31
N GLU A 139 -7.02 2.27 8.40
CA GLU A 139 -6.35 3.51 8.78
C GLU A 139 -5.28 3.93 7.76
N LYS A 140 -4.48 2.97 7.26
CA LYS A 140 -3.52 3.24 6.18
C LYS A 140 -4.21 3.70 4.90
N SER A 141 -5.30 3.03 4.51
CA SER A 141 -6.09 3.41 3.34
C SER A 141 -6.68 4.80 3.50
N ARG A 142 -7.24 5.12 4.70
CA ARG A 142 -7.78 6.44 5.01
C ARG A 142 -6.71 7.52 4.94
N ARG A 143 -5.56 7.32 5.58
CA ARG A 143 -4.43 8.27 5.54
C ARG A 143 -3.92 8.49 4.11
N GLN A 144 -3.87 7.43 3.31
CA GLN A 144 -3.47 7.52 1.91
C GLN A 144 -4.49 8.31 1.08
N THR A 145 -5.80 8.10 1.32
CA THR A 145 -6.88 8.84 0.65
C THR A 145 -6.89 10.30 1.08
N GLU A 146 -6.80 10.59 2.39
CA GLU A 146 -6.70 11.95 2.92
C GLU A 146 -5.47 12.68 2.37
N GLY A 147 -4.32 12.00 2.31
CA GLY A 147 -3.10 12.54 1.71
C GLY A 147 -3.23 12.83 0.22
N SER A 148 -3.94 11.97 -0.51
CA SER A 148 -4.21 12.18 -1.94
C SER A 148 -5.12 13.38 -2.18
N LEU A 149 -6.22 13.49 -1.42
CA LEU A 149 -7.15 14.63 -1.49
C LEU A 149 -6.46 15.96 -1.12
N PHE A 150 -5.61 15.93 -0.10
CA PHE A 150 -4.86 17.11 0.29
C PHE A 150 -3.85 17.54 -0.79
N LYS A 151 -3.14 16.59 -1.40
CA LYS A 151 -2.26 16.84 -2.54
C LYS A 151 -3.02 17.51 -3.70
N GLU A 152 -4.16 16.95 -4.05
CA GLU A 152 -5.01 17.47 -5.11
C GLU A 152 -5.48 18.88 -4.80
N TYR A 153 -5.93 19.15 -3.57
CA TYR A 153 -6.29 20.49 -3.11
C TYR A 153 -5.14 21.50 -3.26
N ILE A 154 -3.94 21.14 -2.80
CA ILE A 154 -2.75 22.01 -2.87
C ILE A 154 -2.36 22.28 -4.32
N LEU A 155 -2.31 21.27 -5.17
CA LEU A 155 -1.99 21.43 -6.58
C LEU A 155 -2.99 22.30 -7.30
N ASN A 156 -4.28 22.07 -7.08
CA ASN A 156 -5.36 22.93 -7.62
C ASN A 156 -5.21 24.38 -7.16
N ALA A 157 -4.91 24.64 -5.88
CA ALA A 157 -4.70 25.97 -5.37
C ALA A 157 -3.51 26.68 -6.04
N ILE A 158 -2.40 25.97 -6.23
CA ILE A 158 -1.20 26.49 -6.92
C ILE A 158 -1.52 26.82 -8.39
N PHE A 159 -2.18 25.93 -9.10
CA PHE A 159 -2.53 26.15 -10.51
C PHE A 159 -3.57 27.25 -10.70
N ASN A 160 -4.45 27.46 -9.71
CA ASN A 160 -5.35 28.62 -9.66
C ASN A 160 -4.67 29.92 -9.16
N GLY A 161 -3.34 29.94 -9.05
CA GLY A 161 -2.56 31.16 -8.79
C GLY A 161 -2.26 31.45 -7.32
N THR A 162 -2.60 30.54 -6.38
CA THR A 162 -2.22 30.72 -4.98
C THR A 162 -0.71 30.48 -4.82
N ASP A 163 -0.03 31.37 -4.09
CA ASP A 163 1.41 31.24 -3.83
C ASP A 163 1.73 30.01 -2.99
N ALA A 164 2.68 29.20 -3.46
CA ALA A 164 3.07 27.95 -2.78
C ALA A 164 3.65 28.18 -1.37
N GLY A 165 4.31 29.31 -1.13
CA GLY A 165 4.84 29.68 0.19
C GLY A 165 3.73 30.11 1.17
N GLU A 166 2.66 30.70 0.68
CA GLU A 166 1.48 31.02 1.50
C GLU A 166 0.74 29.73 1.89
N LEU A 167 0.56 28.81 0.95
CA LEU A 167 -0.03 27.50 1.21
C LEU A 167 0.79 26.70 2.23
N GLU A 168 2.11 26.74 2.14
CA GLU A 168 2.99 26.09 3.11
C GLU A 168 2.79 26.62 4.53
N LYS A 169 2.70 27.93 4.70
CA LYS A 169 2.43 28.54 6.00
C LYS A 169 1.08 28.10 6.57
N ARG A 170 0.06 27.98 5.71
CA ARG A 170 -1.28 27.53 6.12
C ARG A 170 -1.33 26.03 6.42
N ALA A 171 -0.54 25.23 5.71
CA ALA A 171 -0.45 23.78 5.88
C ALA A 171 0.55 23.34 6.96
N ALA A 172 1.32 24.29 7.53
CA ALA A 172 2.35 24.01 8.53
C ALA A 172 1.77 23.23 9.72
N GLY A 173 2.35 22.07 10.00
CA GLY A 173 1.90 21.15 11.06
C GLY A 173 0.69 20.26 10.72
N ILE A 174 0.07 20.41 9.54
CA ILE A 174 -1.06 19.59 9.10
C ILE A 174 -0.57 18.51 8.11
N TYR A 175 0.18 18.93 7.10
CA TYR A 175 0.69 18.02 6.07
C TYR A 175 2.03 18.51 5.49
N PRO A 176 3.03 17.61 5.31
CA PRO A 176 4.32 17.99 4.74
C PRO A 176 4.17 18.35 3.25
N MET A 177 4.73 19.50 2.86
CA MET A 177 4.66 20.04 1.49
C MET A 177 5.86 19.64 0.62
N ASP A 178 6.76 18.77 1.13
CA ASP A 178 8.00 18.37 0.45
C ASP A 178 7.75 17.65 -0.87
N PHE A 179 6.57 17.03 -1.03
CA PHE A 179 6.19 16.36 -2.27
C PHE A 179 6.23 17.29 -3.48
N LEU A 180 5.99 18.60 -3.31
CA LEU A 180 6.05 19.58 -4.40
C LEU A 180 7.46 19.70 -5.00
N ASN A 181 8.50 19.51 -4.20
CA ASN A 181 9.88 19.56 -4.64
C ASN A 181 10.31 18.28 -5.38
N SER A 182 9.49 17.24 -5.37
CA SER A 182 9.77 15.99 -6.08
C SER A 182 9.46 16.06 -7.58
N TYR A 183 8.61 16.99 -8.01
CA TYR A 183 8.24 17.11 -9.41
C TYR A 183 9.36 17.71 -10.27
N ARG A 184 9.56 17.16 -11.44
CA ARG A 184 10.60 17.57 -12.42
C ARG A 184 10.01 18.12 -13.69
N ARG A 185 8.81 17.67 -14.07
CA ARG A 185 8.14 18.11 -15.29
C ARG A 185 6.62 17.92 -15.18
N LEU A 186 5.87 18.74 -15.89
CA LEU A 186 4.44 18.58 -16.05
C LEU A 186 4.06 18.46 -17.54
N MET A 187 2.96 17.77 -17.79
CA MET A 187 2.30 17.74 -19.10
C MET A 187 0.85 18.20 -18.90
N LEU A 188 0.44 19.18 -19.68
CA LEU A 188 -0.96 19.55 -19.82
C LEU A 188 -1.58 18.67 -20.90
N LEU A 189 -2.70 18.07 -20.58
CA LEU A 189 -3.49 17.22 -21.46
C LEU A 189 -4.78 17.97 -21.79
N GLU A 190 -5.15 18.03 -23.05
CA GLU A 190 -6.43 18.57 -23.47
C GLU A 190 -7.13 17.58 -24.39
N VAL A 191 -8.39 17.28 -24.11
CA VAL A 191 -9.23 16.39 -24.91
C VAL A 191 -10.61 17.02 -25.08
N SER A 192 -11.11 17.08 -26.30
CA SER A 192 -12.43 17.63 -26.57
C SER A 192 -13.55 16.82 -25.88
N GLY A 193 -14.60 17.53 -25.38
CA GLY A 193 -15.70 16.93 -24.63
C GLY A 193 -15.44 16.84 -23.13
N ASP A 194 -16.01 15.85 -22.47
CA ASP A 194 -15.99 15.61 -21.02
C ASP A 194 -15.14 14.39 -20.63
N PHE A 195 -14.01 14.24 -21.35
CA PHE A 195 -13.13 13.09 -21.21
C PHE A 195 -12.65 12.88 -19.77
N PHE A 196 -12.17 13.92 -19.11
CA PHE A 196 -11.57 13.80 -17.79
C PHE A 196 -12.59 13.59 -16.66
N GLU A 197 -13.87 13.91 -16.88
CA GLU A 197 -14.94 13.54 -15.94
C GLU A 197 -15.27 12.04 -16.01
N ASN A 198 -15.30 11.48 -17.23
CA ASN A 198 -15.85 10.15 -17.45
C ASN A 198 -14.82 9.04 -17.67
N LYS A 199 -13.59 9.40 -18.12
CA LYS A 199 -12.57 8.43 -18.59
C LYS A 199 -11.21 8.56 -17.90
N SER A 200 -11.07 9.37 -16.86
CA SER A 200 -9.81 9.55 -16.12
C SER A 200 -9.25 8.24 -15.55
N SER A 201 -10.12 7.33 -15.10
CA SER A 201 -9.70 6.00 -14.61
C SER A 201 -9.08 5.14 -15.72
N GLN A 202 -9.58 5.24 -16.96
CA GLN A 202 -9.04 4.52 -18.12
C GLN A 202 -7.68 5.08 -18.50
N LEU A 203 -7.53 6.42 -18.51
CA LEU A 203 -6.24 7.08 -18.71
C LEU A 203 -5.20 6.60 -17.70
N LEU A 204 -5.53 6.62 -16.40
CA LEU A 204 -4.63 6.17 -15.34
C LEU A 204 -4.25 4.68 -15.50
N GLY A 205 -5.19 3.84 -15.92
CA GLY A 205 -4.93 2.44 -16.26
C GLY A 205 -3.96 2.29 -17.43
N GLY A 206 -4.16 3.03 -18.51
CA GLY A 206 -3.29 3.05 -19.69
C GLY A 206 -1.88 3.54 -19.37
N LEU A 207 -1.74 4.63 -18.61
CA LEU A 207 -0.45 5.16 -18.16
C LEU A 207 0.33 4.11 -17.33
N LYS A 208 -0.36 3.42 -16.42
CA LYS A 208 0.24 2.36 -15.60
C LYS A 208 0.71 1.18 -16.45
N LEU A 209 -0.08 0.72 -17.40
CA LEU A 209 0.30 -0.35 -18.34
C LEU A 209 1.49 0.05 -19.21
N ALA A 210 1.56 1.32 -19.60
CA ALA A 210 2.68 1.89 -20.34
C ALA A 210 3.94 2.11 -19.48
N GLY A 211 3.90 1.83 -18.17
CA GLY A 211 5.01 2.07 -17.24
C GLY A 211 5.29 3.55 -16.98
N LEU A 212 4.34 4.45 -17.29
CA LEU A 212 4.43 5.88 -17.04
C LEU A 212 3.93 6.20 -15.63
N ASN A 213 4.84 6.58 -14.75
CA ASN A 213 4.53 6.90 -13.35
C ASN A 213 4.43 8.43 -13.18
N ALA A 214 3.22 8.95 -13.09
CA ALA A 214 2.93 10.34 -12.87
C ALA A 214 1.79 10.52 -11.85
N ASP A 215 1.83 11.61 -11.10
CA ASP A 215 0.67 12.06 -10.34
C ASP A 215 -0.28 12.78 -11.33
N TYR A 216 -1.57 12.50 -11.24
CA TYR A 216 -2.59 13.06 -12.11
C TYR A 216 -3.45 14.07 -11.33
N LEU A 217 -3.80 15.16 -12.00
CA LEU A 217 -4.73 16.17 -11.52
C LEU A 217 -5.79 16.45 -12.60
N ASN A 218 -7.06 16.39 -12.21
CA ASN A 218 -8.16 16.85 -13.04
C ASN A 218 -8.31 18.38 -12.87
N VAL A 219 -8.23 19.12 -13.96
CA VAL A 219 -8.35 20.60 -13.95
C VAL A 219 -9.74 21.03 -14.40
N SER A 220 -10.25 20.41 -15.45
CA SER A 220 -11.58 20.67 -16.01
C SER A 220 -12.09 19.43 -16.76
N PRO A 221 -13.34 19.39 -17.22
CA PRO A 221 -13.85 18.29 -18.04
C PRO A 221 -12.99 17.98 -19.27
N GLN A 222 -12.29 18.99 -19.79
CA GLN A 222 -11.48 18.93 -21.01
C GLN A 222 -9.98 18.92 -20.75
N GLN A 223 -9.52 19.22 -19.53
CA GLN A 223 -8.11 19.39 -19.21
C GLN A 223 -7.69 18.59 -18.00
N GLY A 224 -6.52 17.94 -18.09
CA GLY A 224 -5.83 17.25 -17.02
C GLY A 224 -4.34 17.56 -17.02
N ILE A 225 -3.69 17.38 -15.86
CA ILE A 225 -2.25 17.58 -15.72
C ILE A 225 -1.62 16.27 -15.21
N LEU A 226 -0.51 15.88 -15.84
CA LEU A 226 0.39 14.85 -15.34
C LEU A 226 1.65 15.49 -14.76
N LEU A 227 2.03 15.05 -13.58
CA LEU A 227 3.20 15.54 -12.85
C LEU A 227 4.20 14.39 -12.67
N PHE A 228 5.35 14.53 -13.31
CA PHE A 228 6.42 13.52 -13.31
C PHE A 228 7.48 13.84 -12.26
N LYS A 229 7.93 12.82 -11.52
CA LYS A 229 8.97 12.92 -10.49
C LYS A 229 10.36 12.55 -11.01
N SER A 230 10.43 11.81 -12.12
CA SER A 230 11.66 11.45 -12.80
C SER A 230 12.01 12.44 -13.89
N GLU A 231 13.29 12.69 -14.10
CA GLU A 231 13.79 13.31 -15.33
C GLU A 231 13.95 12.23 -16.40
N SER A 232 13.65 12.59 -17.63
CA SER A 232 13.87 11.76 -18.83
C SER A 232 14.41 12.66 -19.92
N ASP A 233 15.33 12.15 -20.71
CA ASP A 233 15.81 12.84 -21.90
C ASP A 233 14.85 12.66 -23.11
N GLU A 234 13.89 11.73 -22.99
CA GLU A 234 12.98 11.33 -24.08
C GLU A 234 11.55 11.87 -23.88
N TRP A 235 11.42 13.14 -23.49
CA TRP A 235 10.09 13.73 -23.25
C TRP A 235 9.18 13.76 -24.49
N LYS A 236 9.75 13.87 -25.70
CA LYS A 236 8.98 13.78 -26.94
C LYS A 236 8.34 12.42 -27.10
N GLU A 237 9.07 11.35 -26.79
CA GLU A 237 8.56 9.99 -26.85
C GLU A 237 7.54 9.72 -25.75
N THR A 238 7.79 10.22 -24.54
CA THR A 238 6.82 10.12 -23.44
C THR A 238 5.51 10.84 -23.79
N ALA A 239 5.59 12.04 -24.36
CA ALA A 239 4.41 12.79 -24.80
C ALA A 239 3.64 12.06 -25.91
N ARG A 240 4.35 11.47 -26.87
CA ARG A 240 3.74 10.67 -27.95
C ARG A 240 2.96 9.47 -27.39
N ARG A 241 3.55 8.74 -26.45
CA ARG A 241 2.88 7.61 -25.78
C ARG A 241 1.65 8.04 -24.98
N VAL A 242 1.72 9.19 -24.30
CA VAL A 242 0.56 9.76 -23.58
C VAL A 242 -0.53 10.14 -24.58
N LEU A 243 -0.17 10.76 -25.71
CA LEU A 243 -1.12 11.12 -26.77
C LEU A 243 -1.82 9.88 -27.36
N GLU A 244 -1.08 8.82 -27.66
CA GLU A 244 -1.63 7.54 -28.13
C GLU A 244 -2.67 6.95 -27.16
N ILE A 245 -2.37 7.01 -25.85
CA ILE A 245 -3.32 6.57 -24.80
C ILE A 245 -4.59 7.45 -24.79
N LEU A 246 -4.43 8.77 -24.94
CA LEU A 246 -5.58 9.68 -24.99
C LEU A 246 -6.46 9.44 -26.24
N GLU A 247 -5.85 9.21 -27.39
CA GLU A 247 -6.56 8.90 -28.64
C GLU A 247 -7.28 7.56 -28.56
N GLU A 248 -6.67 6.53 -27.97
CA GLU A 248 -7.28 5.21 -27.77
C GLU A 248 -8.57 5.31 -26.96
N PHE A 249 -8.56 6.05 -25.86
CA PHE A 249 -9.72 6.18 -24.97
C PHE A 249 -10.63 7.36 -25.32
N GLY A 250 -10.13 8.38 -26.01
CA GLY A 250 -10.89 9.56 -26.44
C GLY A 250 -11.95 9.22 -27.49
N GLY A 251 -11.64 8.28 -28.38
CA GLY A 251 -12.48 7.90 -29.51
C GLY A 251 -12.10 8.64 -30.80
N LYS A 252 -12.64 8.18 -31.94
CA LYS A 252 -12.23 8.59 -33.30
C LYS A 252 -12.39 10.08 -33.60
N ASP A 253 -13.30 10.78 -32.92
CA ASP A 253 -13.60 12.20 -33.17
C ASP A 253 -13.01 13.15 -32.11
N ALA A 254 -12.33 12.60 -31.09
CA ALA A 254 -11.74 13.39 -30.02
C ALA A 254 -10.45 14.08 -30.51
N LYS A 255 -10.39 15.38 -30.34
CA LYS A 255 -9.14 16.14 -30.54
C LYS A 255 -8.35 16.07 -29.24
N CYS A 256 -7.15 15.50 -29.31
CA CYS A 256 -6.25 15.32 -28.17
C CYS A 256 -4.99 16.16 -28.37
N TYR A 257 -4.58 16.87 -27.32
CA TYR A 257 -3.35 17.67 -27.29
C TYR A 257 -2.56 17.35 -26.03
N VAL A 258 -1.23 17.39 -26.16
CA VAL A 258 -0.30 17.21 -25.05
C VAL A 258 0.75 18.30 -25.13
N ALA A 259 0.82 19.17 -24.14
CA ALA A 259 1.85 20.17 -24.00
C ALA A 259 2.80 19.80 -22.85
N VAL A 260 4.11 19.89 -23.07
CA VAL A 260 5.14 19.50 -22.10
C VAL A 260 5.87 20.74 -21.60
N SER A 261 5.92 20.96 -20.30
CA SER A 261 6.65 22.08 -19.70
C SER A 261 8.16 21.93 -19.88
N SER A 262 8.90 23.01 -19.70
CA SER A 262 10.32 22.94 -19.40
C SER A 262 10.57 22.32 -18.01
N SER A 263 11.82 21.95 -17.69
CA SER A 263 12.19 21.28 -16.44
C SER A 263 11.88 22.18 -15.23
N LEU A 264 11.34 21.54 -14.16
CA LEU A 264 11.06 22.15 -12.87
C LEU A 264 12.28 22.01 -11.96
N LYS A 265 12.83 23.12 -11.49
CA LYS A 265 13.94 23.14 -10.53
C LYS A 265 13.47 23.18 -9.08
N ASN A 266 12.32 23.79 -8.83
CA ASN A 266 11.70 23.91 -7.52
C ASN A 266 10.19 24.13 -7.63
N ARG A 267 9.49 24.05 -6.50
CA ARG A 267 8.03 24.19 -6.40
C ARG A 267 7.48 25.55 -6.81
N SER A 268 8.27 26.64 -6.70
CA SER A 268 7.79 27.98 -7.07
C SER A 268 7.54 28.13 -8.58
N GLN A 269 8.12 27.24 -9.39
CA GLN A 269 7.95 27.23 -10.84
C GLN A 269 6.68 26.47 -11.30
N LEU A 270 5.98 25.73 -10.42
CA LEU A 270 4.85 24.90 -10.83
C LEU A 270 3.75 25.73 -11.52
N ALA A 271 3.32 26.84 -10.92
CA ALA A 271 2.27 27.69 -11.48
C ALA A 271 2.73 28.39 -12.79
N GLU A 272 4.00 28.79 -12.87
CA GLU A 272 4.58 29.41 -14.07
C GLU A 272 4.62 28.41 -15.24
N ARG A 273 5.10 27.21 -14.99
CA ARG A 273 5.22 26.15 -16.01
C ARG A 273 3.87 25.63 -16.48
N CYS A 274 2.86 25.63 -15.62
CA CYS A 274 1.50 25.32 -16.04
C CYS A 274 0.98 26.36 -17.04
N ARG A 275 1.14 27.65 -16.74
CA ARG A 275 0.75 28.74 -17.65
C ARG A 275 1.52 28.73 -18.96
N GLU A 276 2.80 28.36 -18.96
CA GLU A 276 3.56 28.16 -20.21
C GLU A 276 2.94 27.09 -21.10
N THR A 277 2.46 25.98 -20.52
CA THR A 277 1.85 24.89 -21.31
C THR A 277 0.46 25.22 -21.82
N GLU A 278 -0.27 26.17 -21.19
CA GLU A 278 -1.56 26.67 -21.67
C GLU A 278 -1.43 27.59 -22.91
N LEU A 279 -0.23 28.13 -23.13
CA LEU A 279 0.06 29.04 -24.25
C LEU A 279 0.62 28.32 -25.49
N LEU A 280 0.90 27.03 -25.41
CA LEU A 280 1.42 26.20 -26.48
C LEU A 280 0.28 25.47 -27.21
#